data_49b3dd30c1bda14a905b144ae1421253
#
_entry.id   49b3dd30c1bda14a905b144ae1421253
#
_cell.length_a   1.000
_cell.length_b   1.000
_cell.length_c   1.000
_cell.angle_alpha   90.00
_cell.angle_beta   90.00
_cell.angle_gamma   90.00
#
_symmetry.space_group_name_H-M   'P 1'
#
loop_
_entity.id
_entity.type
_entity.pdbx_description
1 polymer ?
#
loop_
_entity_poly.entity_id
_entity_poly.type
_entity_poly.pdbx_seq_one_letter_code
_entity_poly.pdbx_strand_id
1 'polypeptide(L)'
;VNTLVDASVWSLALRRRPDNLAAEEREIVEVWAGLVREDSVAIIGVIRQEVLSGVRRRADFDQLRERLAGFRDVRLDTGDYVRAAEFLNERRTHGISGTAIDMLICAAAHRHSLSIFTT
;
A
#
# COMPACT_ATOMS: atom_id res chain seq x y z
N VAL A 1 -4.76 -7.63 -11.84
CA VAL A 1 -4.32 -6.81 -10.70
C VAL A 1 -5.56 -6.23 -10.04
N ASN A 2 -5.97 -6.78 -8.90
CA ASN A 2 -7.28 -6.50 -8.32
C ASN A 2 -7.23 -5.91 -6.90
N THR A 3 -6.08 -6.01 -6.22
CA THR A 3 -5.98 -5.64 -4.81
C THR A 3 -4.86 -4.64 -4.59
N LEU A 4 -5.25 -3.46 -4.11
CA LEU A 4 -4.29 -2.42 -3.69
C LEU A 4 -3.86 -2.72 -2.26
N VAL A 5 -2.59 -3.00 -2.07
CA VAL A 5 -2.02 -3.41 -0.78
C VAL A 5 -1.42 -2.19 -0.10
N ASP A 6 -1.86 -1.94 1.14
CA ASP A 6 -1.39 -0.80 1.92
C ASP A 6 0.03 -1.02 2.45
N ALA A 7 0.72 0.08 2.75
CA ALA A 7 2.10 0.06 3.23
C ALA A 7 2.28 -0.79 4.49
N SER A 8 1.30 -0.85 5.37
CA SER A 8 1.33 -1.68 6.57
C SER A 8 1.56 -3.16 6.26
N VAL A 9 0.89 -3.66 5.22
CA VAL A 9 1.02 -5.06 4.78
C VAL A 9 2.39 -5.29 4.13
N TRP A 10 2.82 -4.37 3.25
CA TRP A 10 4.14 -4.45 2.62
C TRP A 10 5.25 -4.48 3.66
N SER A 11 5.13 -3.67 4.70
CA SER A 11 6.13 -3.63 5.77
C SER A 11 6.22 -4.96 6.51
N LEU A 12 5.10 -5.60 6.81
CA LEU A 12 5.10 -6.93 7.41
C LEU A 12 5.75 -7.97 6.51
N ALA A 13 5.44 -7.92 5.21
CA ALA A 13 5.90 -8.93 4.26
C ALA A 13 7.38 -8.78 3.90
N LEU A 14 7.89 -7.54 3.79
CA LEU A 14 9.21 -7.28 3.21
C LEU A 14 10.22 -6.66 4.17
N ARG A 15 9.79 -5.97 5.23
CA ARG A 15 10.69 -5.28 6.17
C ARG A 15 10.91 -6.03 7.48
N ARG A 16 9.91 -6.78 7.92
CA ARG A 16 9.96 -7.51 9.19
C ARG A 16 10.58 -8.88 8.98
N ARG A 17 11.32 -9.34 9.98
CA ARG A 17 11.82 -10.73 9.97
C ARG A 17 10.66 -11.67 10.32
N PRO A 18 10.52 -12.81 9.62
CA PRO A 18 9.44 -13.75 9.92
C PRO A 18 9.39 -14.17 11.39
N ASP A 19 10.54 -14.31 12.04
CA ASP A 19 10.63 -14.71 13.44
C ASP A 19 10.03 -13.69 14.42
N ASN A 20 9.94 -12.44 14.00
CA ASN A 20 9.43 -11.34 14.82
C ASN A 20 7.95 -11.06 14.61
N LEU A 21 7.28 -11.85 13.76
CA LEU A 21 5.87 -11.64 13.47
C LEU A 21 5.00 -12.41 14.47
N ALA A 22 3.95 -11.76 14.96
CA ALA A 22 2.88 -12.42 15.69
C ALA A 22 2.09 -13.37 14.77
N ALA A 23 1.30 -14.27 15.35
CA ALA A 23 0.53 -15.23 14.57
C ALA A 23 -0.40 -14.55 13.57
N GLU A 24 -1.10 -13.49 14.00
CA GLU A 24 -2.01 -12.73 13.14
C GLU A 24 -1.26 -12.03 12.00
N GLU A 25 -0.06 -11.54 12.28
CA GLU A 25 0.78 -10.89 11.27
C GLU A 25 1.27 -11.89 10.22
N ARG A 26 1.58 -13.11 10.64
CA ARG A 26 1.96 -14.19 9.72
C ARG A 26 0.81 -14.55 8.78
N GLU A 27 -0.42 -14.57 9.29
CA GLU A 27 -1.60 -14.82 8.46
C GLU A 27 -1.77 -13.73 7.41
N ILE A 28 -1.54 -12.48 7.77
CA ILE A 28 -1.59 -11.35 6.83
C ILE A 28 -0.55 -11.54 5.72
N VAL A 29 0.67 -11.91 6.08
CA VAL A 29 1.74 -12.15 5.11
C VAL A 29 1.40 -13.34 4.20
N GLU A 30 0.77 -14.37 4.72
CA GLU A 30 0.33 -15.52 3.90
C GLU A 30 -0.74 -15.13 2.90
N VAL A 31 -1.69 -14.28 3.30
CA VAL A 31 -2.70 -13.76 2.38
C VAL A 31 -2.03 -12.91 1.28
N TRP A 32 -1.11 -12.04 1.66
CA TRP A 32 -0.34 -11.26 0.70
C TRP A 32 0.41 -12.16 -0.28
N ALA A 33 1.09 -13.19 0.20
CA ALA A 33 1.83 -14.11 -0.64
C ALA A 33 0.91 -14.84 -1.64
N GLY A 34 -0.29 -15.18 -1.21
CA GLY A 34 -1.31 -15.76 -2.10
C GLY A 34 -1.73 -14.80 -3.21
N LEU A 35 -1.94 -13.52 -2.86
CA LEU A 35 -2.26 -12.49 -3.84
C LEU A 35 -1.13 -12.29 -4.86
N VAL A 36 0.12 -12.36 -4.40
CA VAL A 36 1.29 -12.27 -5.29
C VAL A 36 1.30 -13.44 -6.28
N ARG A 37 1.06 -14.65 -5.79
CA ARG A 37 1.01 -15.85 -6.66
C ARG A 37 -0.09 -15.75 -7.71
N GLU A 38 -1.19 -15.10 -7.39
CA GLU A 38 -2.32 -14.89 -8.29
C GLU A 38 -2.15 -13.68 -9.21
N ASP A 39 -1.02 -12.98 -9.12
CA ASP A 39 -0.76 -11.73 -9.84
C ASP A 39 -1.85 -10.69 -9.60
N SER A 40 -2.33 -10.62 -8.36
CA SER A 40 -3.45 -9.76 -7.99
C SER A 40 -3.04 -8.49 -7.25
N VAL A 41 -1.75 -8.32 -6.95
CA VAL A 41 -1.26 -7.21 -6.13
C VAL A 41 -1.03 -5.96 -6.97
N ALA A 42 -1.59 -4.86 -6.50
CA ALA A 42 -1.36 -3.51 -7.06
C ALA A 42 -0.60 -2.66 -6.04
N ILE A 43 0.19 -1.75 -6.54
CA ILE A 43 0.89 -0.74 -5.74
C ILE A 43 0.78 0.61 -6.43
N ILE A 44 0.77 1.69 -5.67
CA ILE A 44 0.85 3.06 -6.19
C ILE A 44 2.12 3.72 -5.67
N GLY A 45 2.58 4.76 -6.38
CA GLY A 45 3.87 5.40 -6.09
C GLY A 45 4.03 5.87 -4.65
N VAL A 46 2.98 6.44 -4.05
CA VAL A 46 3.05 6.95 -2.67
C VAL A 46 3.21 5.81 -1.66
N ILE A 47 2.65 4.65 -1.92
CA ILE A 47 2.83 3.47 -1.06
C ILE A 47 4.26 2.97 -1.18
N ARG A 48 4.80 2.89 -2.39
CA ARG A 48 6.20 2.52 -2.63
C ARG A 48 7.14 3.45 -1.87
N GLN A 49 6.90 4.74 -1.95
CA GLN A 49 7.66 5.74 -1.22
C GLN A 49 7.59 5.52 0.29
N GLU A 50 6.41 5.27 0.82
CA GLU A 50 6.20 5.05 2.25
C GLU A 50 6.94 3.80 2.73
N VAL A 51 6.87 2.71 1.99
CA VAL A 51 7.55 1.46 2.35
C VAL A 51 9.06 1.63 2.37
N LEU A 52 9.62 2.37 1.42
CA LEU A 52 11.05 2.62 1.33
C LEU A 52 11.56 3.67 2.32
N SER A 53 10.68 4.54 2.79
CA SER A 53 11.06 5.61 3.71
C SER A 53 11.47 5.03 5.06
N GLY A 54 12.53 5.58 5.63
CA GLY A 54 13.02 5.13 6.93
C GLY A 54 13.97 3.94 6.90
N VAL A 55 14.21 3.35 5.74
CA VAL A 55 15.22 2.29 5.61
C VAL A 55 16.58 2.96 5.47
N ARG A 56 17.36 2.97 6.56
CA ARG A 56 18.56 3.78 6.67
C ARG A 56 19.79 3.19 6.02
N ARG A 57 19.96 1.87 6.14
CA ARG A 57 21.12 1.20 5.58
C ARG A 57 20.98 1.09 4.07
N ARG A 58 22.01 1.55 3.37
CA ARG A 58 21.96 1.57 1.90
C ARG A 58 21.75 0.18 1.30
N ALA A 59 22.39 -0.83 1.84
CA ALA A 59 22.24 -2.20 1.36
C ALA A 59 20.80 -2.71 1.52
N ASP A 60 20.17 -2.43 2.67
CA ASP A 60 18.79 -2.82 2.92
C ASP A 60 17.83 -2.06 2.02
N PHE A 61 18.07 -0.78 1.82
CA PHE A 61 17.27 0.04 0.91
C PHE A 61 17.31 -0.51 -0.52
N ASP A 62 18.51 -0.79 -1.02
CA ASP A 62 18.68 -1.29 -2.38
C ASP A 62 18.02 -2.65 -2.57
N GLN A 63 18.14 -3.53 -1.58
CA GLN A 63 17.51 -4.84 -1.62
C GLN A 63 15.97 -4.73 -1.61
N LEU A 64 15.42 -3.88 -0.77
CA LEU A 64 13.99 -3.64 -0.71
C LEU A 64 13.48 -3.02 -2.01
N ARG A 65 14.22 -2.05 -2.54
CA ARG A 65 13.88 -1.43 -3.83
C ARG A 65 13.80 -2.47 -4.95
N GLU A 66 14.74 -3.40 -5.00
CA GLU A 66 14.74 -4.47 -6.01
C GLU A 66 13.55 -5.41 -5.84
N ARG A 67 13.21 -5.76 -4.62
CA ARG A 67 12.06 -6.62 -4.35
C ARG A 67 10.75 -5.94 -4.77
N LEU A 68 10.64 -4.65 -4.55
CA LEU A 68 9.46 -3.87 -4.95
C LEU A 68 9.40 -3.63 -6.46
N ALA A 69 10.54 -3.65 -7.16
CA ALA A 69 10.59 -3.38 -8.59
C ALA A 69 9.81 -4.39 -9.44
N GLY A 70 9.55 -5.58 -8.89
CA GLY A 70 8.74 -6.59 -9.57
C GLY A 70 7.26 -6.24 -9.65
N PHE A 71 6.81 -5.22 -8.94
CA PHE A 71 5.41 -4.81 -8.91
C PHE A 71 5.23 -3.50 -9.65
N ARG A 72 4.29 -3.46 -10.59
CA ARG A 72 4.02 -2.27 -11.39
C ARG A 72 3.16 -1.28 -10.61
N ASP A 73 3.51 0.01 -10.74
CA ASP A 73 2.66 1.05 -10.21
C ASP A 73 1.38 1.17 -11.05
N VAL A 74 0.25 1.25 -10.36
CA VAL A 74 -0.97 1.75 -10.97
C VAL A 74 -0.77 3.25 -11.17
N ARG A 75 -0.87 3.72 -12.42
CA ARG A 75 -0.66 5.14 -12.72
C ARG A 75 -1.85 5.97 -12.27
N LEU A 76 -1.56 6.98 -11.47
CA LEU A 76 -2.54 7.93 -11.01
C LEU A 76 -2.52 9.17 -11.92
N ASP A 77 -3.69 9.72 -12.18
CA ASP A 77 -3.85 10.96 -12.92
C ASP A 77 -4.46 12.07 -12.07
N THR A 78 -4.67 13.23 -12.65
CA THR A 78 -5.28 14.37 -11.97
C THR A 78 -6.60 14.00 -11.30
N GLY A 79 -7.41 13.18 -11.94
CA GLY A 79 -8.71 12.77 -11.40
C GLY A 79 -8.59 11.99 -10.10
N ASP A 80 -7.56 11.19 -9.93
CA ASP A 80 -7.31 10.46 -8.68
C ASP A 80 -7.05 11.43 -7.53
N TYR A 81 -6.22 12.43 -7.77
CA TYR A 81 -5.86 13.43 -6.74
C TYR A 81 -7.03 14.33 -6.39
N VAL A 82 -7.80 14.75 -7.39
CA VAL A 82 -9.02 15.55 -7.18
C VAL A 82 -10.03 14.75 -6.34
N ARG A 83 -10.23 13.49 -6.67
CA ARG A 83 -11.16 12.63 -5.92
C ARG A 83 -10.69 12.39 -4.50
N ALA A 84 -9.39 12.24 -4.30
CA ALA A 84 -8.81 12.11 -2.95
C ALA A 84 -9.07 13.37 -2.11
N ALA A 85 -8.94 14.55 -2.71
CA ALA A 85 -9.24 15.81 -2.03
C ALA A 85 -10.72 15.91 -1.65
N GLU A 86 -11.62 15.50 -2.55
CA GLU A 86 -13.05 15.45 -2.26
C GLU A 86 -13.36 14.52 -1.07
N PHE A 87 -12.77 13.32 -1.05
CA PHE A 87 -12.94 12.38 0.07
C PHE A 87 -12.45 12.97 1.38
N LEU A 88 -11.31 13.63 1.39
CA LEU A 88 -10.77 14.24 2.61
C LEU A 88 -11.68 15.33 3.14
N ASN A 89 -12.16 16.20 2.26
CA ASN A 89 -13.06 17.30 2.63
C ASN A 89 -14.40 16.78 3.15
N GLU A 90 -14.94 15.75 2.54
CA GLU A 90 -16.18 15.10 2.97
C GLU A 90 -16.03 14.50 4.37
N ARG A 91 -14.92 13.80 4.64
CA ARG A 91 -14.65 13.25 5.98
C ARG A 91 -14.54 14.34 7.03
N ARG A 92 -13.85 15.43 6.73
CA ARG A 92 -13.72 16.57 7.63
C ARG A 92 -15.06 17.21 7.95
N THR A 93 -15.94 17.31 6.97
CA THR A 93 -17.30 17.84 7.15
C THR A 93 -18.09 16.99 8.14
N HIS A 94 -17.87 15.67 8.18
CA HIS A 94 -18.52 14.76 9.13
C HIS A 94 -17.72 14.58 10.43
N GLY A 95 -16.67 15.37 10.64
CA GLY A 95 -15.86 15.28 11.87
C GLY A 95 -15.00 14.03 11.94
N ILE A 96 -14.78 13.34 10.82
CA ILE A 96 -13.99 12.11 10.76
C ILE A 96 -12.56 12.47 10.35
N SER A 97 -11.57 11.98 11.11
CA SER A 97 -10.17 12.18 10.76
C SER A 97 -9.73 11.23 9.65
N GLY A 98 -8.73 11.64 8.89
CA GLY A 98 -8.10 10.84 7.86
C GLY A 98 -6.90 11.60 7.30
N THR A 99 -5.98 10.90 6.68
CA THR A 99 -4.81 11.52 6.07
C THR A 99 -5.02 11.69 4.56
N ALA A 100 -4.27 12.61 3.97
CA ALA A 100 -4.29 12.80 2.53
C ALA A 100 -3.89 11.53 1.78
N ILE A 101 -2.93 10.77 2.32
CA ILE A 101 -2.47 9.52 1.73
C ILE A 101 -3.56 8.45 1.79
N ASP A 102 -4.25 8.31 2.92
CA ASP A 102 -5.37 7.37 3.06
C ASP A 102 -6.46 7.65 2.03
N MET A 103 -6.77 8.94 1.84
CA MET A 103 -7.80 9.32 0.86
C MET A 103 -7.33 9.08 -0.57
N LEU A 104 -6.05 9.22 -0.85
CA LEU A 104 -5.49 8.88 -2.16
C LEU A 104 -5.61 7.37 -2.43
N ILE A 105 -5.32 6.54 -1.44
CA ILE A 105 -5.49 5.09 -1.56
C ILE A 105 -6.96 4.75 -1.84
N CYS A 106 -7.89 5.35 -1.11
CA CYS A 106 -9.32 5.15 -1.33
C CYS A 106 -9.76 5.60 -2.71
N ALA A 107 -9.30 6.76 -3.16
CA ALA A 107 -9.64 7.29 -4.48
C ALA A 107 -9.10 6.40 -5.59
N ALA A 108 -7.84 5.98 -5.48
CA ALA A 108 -7.22 5.08 -6.44
C ALA A 108 -7.98 3.76 -6.54
N ALA A 109 -8.31 3.16 -5.39
CA ALA A 109 -9.06 1.91 -5.36
C ALA A 109 -10.43 2.07 -6.01
N HIS A 110 -11.13 3.16 -5.70
CA HIS A 110 -12.47 3.42 -6.26
C HIS A 110 -12.40 3.63 -7.78
N ARG A 111 -11.50 4.48 -8.24
CA ARG A 111 -11.41 4.82 -9.67
C ARG A 111 -10.87 3.71 -10.55
N HIS A 112 -10.03 2.84 -10.00
CA HIS A 112 -9.41 1.73 -10.72
C HIS A 112 -10.05 0.38 -10.41
N SER A 113 -11.16 0.38 -9.67
CA SER A 113 -11.91 -0.83 -9.31
C SER A 113 -11.06 -1.87 -8.59
N LEU A 114 -10.30 -1.41 -7.61
CA LEU A 114 -9.45 -2.27 -6.80
C LEU A 114 -10.02 -2.45 -5.39
N SER A 115 -9.84 -3.63 -4.83
CA SER A 115 -10.04 -3.85 -3.39
C SER A 115 -8.85 -3.32 -2.62
N ILE A 116 -9.04 -2.95 -1.36
CA ILE A 116 -7.94 -2.51 -0.48
C ILE A 116 -7.65 -3.62 0.52
N PHE A 117 -6.36 -3.97 0.66
CA PHE A 117 -5.88 -4.88 1.69
C PHE A 117 -4.98 -4.11 2.65
N THR A 118 -5.41 -3.99 3.89
CA THR A 118 -4.72 -3.25 4.95
C THR A 118 -4.81 -4.01 6.27
N THR A 119 -4.05 -3.57 7.24
CA THR A 119 -4.10 -4.13 8.60
C THR A 119 -4.95 -3.30 9.54
#